data_508464cbe3bad8ecac73b92d5058627c
#
_entry.id   508464cbe3bad8ecac73b92d5058627c
#
_cell.length_a   1.000
_cell.length_b   1.000
_cell.length_c   1.000
_cell.angle_alpha   90.00
_cell.angle_beta   90.00
_cell.angle_gamma   90.00
#
_symmetry.space_group_name_H-M   'P 1'
#
loop_
_entity.id
_entity.type
_entity.pdbx_description
1 polymer ?
#
loop_
_entity_poly.entity_id
_entity_poly.type
_entity_poly.pdbx_seq_one_letter_code
_entity_poly.pdbx_strand_id
1 'polypeptide(L)'
;MTADTGMDALTHAMEAFLNLFASRSVQNASIEAVCENFHALPEAWRDGSRLAARQEMLHASYLAGFAFTNNFVGYVHAIAHAVGALYHIPHGRANAVLLPAVLREYGPCIAPKLAVLADALSLGGDTVPEKAERMIAAIEAMRDSFDIPSTLPHLSPNDYTEIARRALKEANPTYPVPQIWDSEKIFSVLRRVQS
;
A
#
# COMPACT_ATOMS: atom_id res chain seq x y z
N MET A 1 -1.85 -16.07 5.06
CA MET A 1 -0.41 -15.76 4.93
C MET A 1 -0.08 -15.27 3.52
N THR A 2 -0.23 -16.06 2.44
CA THR A 2 0.13 -15.63 1.06
C THR A 2 -0.49 -14.27 0.69
N ALA A 3 -1.78 -14.07 0.91
CA ALA A 3 -2.45 -12.81 0.62
C ALA A 3 -1.86 -11.64 1.44
N ASP A 4 -1.70 -11.82 2.76
CA ASP A 4 -1.18 -10.74 3.63
C ASP A 4 0.23 -10.31 3.19
N THR A 5 1.13 -11.28 2.93
CA THR A 5 2.51 -10.96 2.51
C THR A 5 2.59 -10.44 1.07
N GLY A 6 1.69 -10.87 0.18
CA GLY A 6 1.60 -10.34 -1.17
C GLY A 6 1.09 -8.90 -1.20
N MET A 7 0.05 -8.59 -0.41
CA MET A 7 -0.44 -7.21 -0.24
C MET A 7 0.61 -6.31 0.43
N ASP A 8 1.44 -6.85 1.29
CA ASP A 8 2.59 -6.15 1.87
C ASP A 8 3.63 -5.77 0.81
N ALA A 9 4.02 -6.73 -0.04
CA ALA A 9 4.93 -6.47 -1.15
C ALA A 9 4.36 -5.43 -2.13
N LEU A 10 3.05 -5.48 -2.42
CA LEU A 10 2.37 -4.45 -3.20
C LEU A 10 2.48 -3.07 -2.53
N THR A 11 2.26 -3.00 -1.22
CA THR A 11 2.36 -1.75 -0.46
C THR A 11 3.77 -1.17 -0.50
N HIS A 12 4.80 -2.00 -0.33
CA HIS A 12 6.20 -1.59 -0.47
C HIS A 12 6.49 -0.96 -1.84
N ALA A 13 6.07 -1.63 -2.93
CA ALA A 13 6.26 -1.12 -4.28
C ALA A 13 5.51 0.20 -4.52
N MET A 14 4.25 0.27 -4.05
CA MET A 14 3.42 1.45 -4.18
C MET A 14 4.01 2.66 -3.44
N GLU A 15 4.38 2.51 -2.18
CA GLU A 15 4.92 3.63 -1.39
C GLU A 15 6.27 4.10 -1.92
N ALA A 16 7.17 3.18 -2.27
CA ALA A 16 8.45 3.54 -2.87
C ALA A 16 8.27 4.30 -4.20
N PHE A 17 7.28 3.92 -5.01
CA PHE A 17 6.96 4.63 -6.25
C PHE A 17 6.38 6.02 -6.01
N LEU A 18 5.46 6.13 -5.06
CA LEU A 18 4.75 7.39 -4.75
C LEU A 18 5.66 8.42 -4.07
N ASN A 19 6.64 7.98 -3.32
CA ASN A 19 7.57 8.85 -2.60
C ASN A 19 8.29 9.83 -3.54
N LEU A 20 8.68 10.98 -2.97
CA LEU A 20 9.52 11.96 -3.65
C LEU A 20 10.90 11.35 -3.93
N PHE A 21 11.60 11.91 -4.93
CA PHE A 21 12.98 11.55 -5.27
C PHE A 21 13.20 10.11 -5.75
N ALA A 22 12.13 9.35 -6.05
CA ALA A 22 12.27 8.03 -6.65
C ALA A 22 13.11 8.10 -7.93
N SER A 23 14.27 7.45 -7.95
CA SER A 23 15.12 7.34 -9.14
C SER A 23 14.40 6.54 -10.24
N ARG A 24 14.86 6.67 -11.47
CA ARG A 24 14.26 5.90 -12.58
C ARG A 24 14.32 4.39 -12.36
N SER A 25 15.39 3.89 -11.73
CA SER A 25 15.50 2.46 -11.39
C SER A 25 14.46 2.04 -10.34
N VAL A 26 14.25 2.87 -9.31
CA VAL A 26 13.20 2.64 -8.30
C VAL A 26 11.81 2.66 -8.94
N GLN A 27 11.53 3.65 -9.79
CA GLN A 27 10.23 3.73 -10.49
C GLN A 27 9.96 2.50 -11.35
N ASN A 28 10.94 2.07 -12.16
CA ASN A 28 10.80 0.90 -13.01
C ASN A 28 10.59 -0.38 -12.19
N ALA A 29 11.40 -0.61 -11.17
CA ALA A 29 11.25 -1.76 -10.29
C ALA A 29 9.89 -1.78 -9.56
N SER A 30 9.42 -0.62 -9.12
CA SER A 30 8.11 -0.50 -8.47
C SER A 30 6.96 -0.82 -9.42
N ILE A 31 6.99 -0.29 -10.66
CA ILE A 31 5.95 -0.55 -11.66
C ILE A 31 5.91 -2.05 -12.00
N GLU A 32 7.09 -2.65 -12.24
CA GLU A 32 7.20 -4.08 -12.53
C GLU A 32 6.69 -4.93 -11.36
N ALA A 33 7.09 -4.60 -10.12
CA ALA A 33 6.61 -5.27 -8.92
C ALA A 33 5.08 -5.19 -8.76
N VAL A 34 4.48 -4.03 -9.05
CA VAL A 34 3.02 -3.85 -9.03
C VAL A 34 2.36 -4.72 -10.09
N CYS A 35 2.85 -4.73 -11.33
CA CYS A 35 2.29 -5.52 -12.42
C CYS A 35 2.35 -7.02 -12.13
N GLU A 36 3.50 -7.53 -11.72
CA GLU A 36 3.67 -8.93 -11.35
C GLU A 36 2.80 -9.34 -10.15
N ASN A 37 2.70 -8.47 -9.15
CA ASN A 37 1.86 -8.72 -7.98
C ASN A 37 0.38 -8.85 -8.38
N PHE A 38 -0.14 -7.94 -9.18
CA PHE A 38 -1.52 -8.00 -9.68
C PHE A 38 -1.79 -9.24 -10.53
N HIS A 39 -0.80 -9.69 -11.29
CA HIS A 39 -0.92 -10.88 -12.12
C HIS A 39 -0.84 -12.17 -11.29
N ALA A 40 0.16 -12.30 -10.43
CA ALA A 40 0.51 -13.58 -9.83
C ALA A 40 -0.14 -13.83 -8.46
N LEU A 41 -0.40 -12.79 -7.65
CA LEU A 41 -0.91 -12.97 -6.29
C LEU A 41 -2.26 -13.72 -6.24
N PRO A 42 -3.25 -13.41 -7.09
CA PRO A 42 -4.52 -14.15 -7.08
C PRO A 42 -4.36 -15.64 -7.36
N GLU A 43 -3.46 -16.00 -8.26
CA GLU A 43 -3.17 -17.40 -8.59
C GLU A 43 -2.41 -18.10 -7.47
N ALA A 44 -1.36 -17.47 -6.95
CA ALA A 44 -0.54 -18.00 -5.86
C ALA A 44 -1.34 -18.17 -4.55
N TRP A 45 -2.35 -17.33 -4.32
CA TRP A 45 -3.26 -17.44 -3.18
C TRP A 45 -4.26 -18.59 -3.35
N ARG A 46 -4.83 -18.72 -4.55
CA ARG A 46 -5.84 -19.75 -4.86
C ARG A 46 -5.24 -21.16 -4.82
N ASP A 47 -4.01 -21.30 -5.33
CA ASP A 47 -3.31 -22.59 -5.42
C ASP A 47 -1.83 -22.40 -5.14
N GLY A 48 -1.42 -22.67 -3.89
CA GLY A 48 -0.03 -22.57 -3.45
C GLY A 48 0.94 -23.54 -4.12
N SER A 49 0.46 -24.52 -4.90
CA SER A 49 1.28 -25.46 -5.68
C SER A 49 1.72 -24.89 -7.04
N ARG A 50 1.15 -23.77 -7.47
CA ARG A 50 1.47 -23.10 -8.75
C ARG A 50 2.84 -22.43 -8.69
N LEU A 51 3.88 -23.19 -9.02
CA LEU A 51 5.28 -22.74 -8.90
C LEU A 51 5.57 -21.48 -9.71
N ALA A 52 5.01 -21.35 -10.92
CA ALA A 52 5.20 -20.17 -11.75
C ALA A 52 4.68 -18.89 -11.06
N ALA A 53 3.45 -18.92 -10.53
CA ALA A 53 2.89 -17.78 -9.81
C ALA A 53 3.67 -17.47 -8.52
N ARG A 54 4.14 -18.47 -7.81
CA ARG A 54 4.99 -18.29 -6.62
C ARG A 54 6.35 -17.69 -6.96
N GLN A 55 6.94 -18.09 -8.07
CA GLN A 55 8.22 -17.54 -8.55
C GLN A 55 8.05 -16.08 -8.96
N GLU A 56 6.98 -15.75 -9.66
CA GLU A 56 6.65 -14.38 -10.03
C GLU A 56 6.40 -13.51 -8.80
N MET A 57 5.67 -14.01 -7.79
CA MET A 57 5.49 -13.31 -6.51
C MET A 57 6.80 -13.11 -5.75
N LEU A 58 7.72 -14.08 -5.81
CA LEU A 58 9.05 -13.92 -5.20
C LEU A 58 9.85 -12.82 -5.90
N HIS A 59 9.77 -12.74 -7.22
CA HIS A 59 10.41 -11.70 -8.01
C HIS A 59 9.78 -10.32 -7.73
N ALA A 60 8.46 -10.23 -7.72
CA ALA A 60 7.73 -9.00 -7.33
C ALA A 60 8.15 -8.50 -5.94
N SER A 61 8.25 -9.42 -4.97
CA SER A 61 8.71 -9.08 -3.61
C SER A 61 10.16 -8.61 -3.59
N TYR A 62 11.04 -9.22 -4.39
CA TYR A 62 12.44 -8.77 -4.55
C TYR A 62 12.51 -7.35 -5.14
N LEU A 63 11.77 -7.07 -6.19
CA LEU A 63 11.71 -5.74 -6.81
C LEU A 63 11.14 -4.69 -5.86
N ALA A 64 10.08 -5.02 -5.13
CA ALA A 64 9.52 -4.16 -4.08
C ALA A 64 10.56 -3.90 -2.98
N GLY A 65 11.30 -4.94 -2.58
CA GLY A 65 12.41 -4.85 -1.63
C GLY A 65 13.52 -3.92 -2.10
N PHE A 66 13.92 -4.05 -3.35
CA PHE A 66 14.88 -3.12 -3.97
C PHE A 66 14.35 -1.68 -3.97
N ALA A 67 13.07 -1.48 -4.33
CA ALA A 67 12.49 -0.16 -4.44
C ALA A 67 12.44 0.56 -3.07
N PHE A 68 11.88 -0.07 -2.03
CA PHE A 68 11.75 0.59 -0.73
C PHE A 68 13.09 0.76 0.01
N THR A 69 14.05 -0.14 -0.20
CA THR A 69 15.40 0.01 0.37
C THR A 69 16.10 1.25 -0.18
N ASN A 70 15.79 1.65 -1.40
CA ASN A 70 16.38 2.82 -2.06
C ASN A 70 15.52 4.09 -1.96
N ASN A 71 14.23 4.00 -1.62
CA ASN A 71 13.34 5.16 -1.55
C ASN A 71 12.32 5.12 -0.40
N PHE A 72 12.58 4.31 0.61
CA PHE A 72 11.77 4.18 1.82
C PHE A 72 10.31 3.73 1.56
N VAL A 73 9.58 3.56 2.66
CA VAL A 73 8.13 3.37 2.71
C VAL A 73 7.43 4.70 3.04
N GLY A 74 6.16 4.69 3.44
CA GLY A 74 5.42 5.91 3.72
C GLY A 74 4.44 5.75 4.90
N TYR A 75 3.34 6.52 4.86
CA TYR A 75 2.36 6.51 5.96
C TYR A 75 1.57 5.22 6.10
N VAL A 76 1.43 4.41 5.04
CA VAL A 76 0.79 3.10 5.19
C VAL A 76 1.57 2.27 6.20
N HIS A 77 2.88 2.10 5.99
CA HIS A 77 3.75 1.35 6.89
C HIS A 77 3.86 1.99 8.28
N ALA A 78 4.03 3.31 8.34
CA ALA A 78 4.13 4.00 9.62
C ALA A 78 2.89 3.83 10.49
N ILE A 79 1.68 3.87 9.90
CA ILE A 79 0.43 3.61 10.61
C ILE A 79 0.31 2.11 10.95
N ALA A 80 0.64 1.22 10.00
CA ALA A 80 0.58 -0.23 10.22
C ALA A 80 1.48 -0.69 11.36
N HIS A 81 2.68 -0.14 11.50
CA HIS A 81 3.58 -0.40 12.62
C HIS A 81 2.97 0.03 13.96
N ALA A 82 2.39 1.23 13.99
CA ALA A 82 1.76 1.75 15.21
C ALA A 82 0.53 0.90 15.62
N VAL A 83 -0.33 0.56 14.66
CA VAL A 83 -1.51 -0.28 14.87
C VAL A 83 -1.11 -1.71 15.23
N GLY A 84 -0.16 -2.30 14.51
CA GLY A 84 0.34 -3.65 14.77
C GLY A 84 0.91 -3.80 16.18
N ALA A 85 1.64 -2.78 16.66
CA ALA A 85 2.20 -2.77 18.00
C ALA A 85 1.14 -2.67 19.11
N LEU A 86 0.01 -2.01 18.87
CA LEU A 86 -1.06 -1.83 19.86
C LEU A 86 -2.09 -2.98 19.83
N TYR A 87 -2.42 -3.49 18.65
CA TYR A 87 -3.53 -4.41 18.45
C TYR A 87 -3.09 -5.81 18.01
N HIS A 88 -1.78 -6.06 17.85
CA HIS A 88 -1.22 -7.33 17.38
C HIS A 88 -1.79 -7.80 16.04
N ILE A 89 -2.16 -6.86 15.16
CA ILE A 89 -2.65 -7.15 13.82
C ILE A 89 -1.45 -7.59 12.95
N PRO A 90 -1.56 -8.67 12.19
CA PRO A 90 -0.50 -9.08 11.26
C PRO A 90 -0.15 -7.95 10.29
N HIS A 91 1.15 -7.68 10.14
CA HIS A 91 1.67 -6.52 9.43
C HIS A 91 1.10 -6.35 8.01
N GLY A 92 1.20 -7.39 7.18
CA GLY A 92 0.69 -7.32 5.81
C GLY A 92 -0.84 -7.14 5.73
N ARG A 93 -1.58 -7.64 6.74
CA ARG A 93 -3.02 -7.39 6.84
C ARG A 93 -3.32 -5.93 7.18
N ALA A 94 -2.58 -5.34 8.12
CA ALA A 94 -2.71 -3.92 8.42
C ALA A 94 -2.41 -3.06 7.17
N ASN A 95 -1.34 -3.38 6.44
CA ASN A 95 -1.00 -2.70 5.20
C ASN A 95 -2.10 -2.83 4.13
N ALA A 96 -2.66 -4.03 3.94
CA ALA A 96 -3.73 -4.26 2.97
C ALA A 96 -5.00 -3.43 3.25
N VAL A 97 -5.34 -3.23 4.52
CA VAL A 97 -6.49 -2.41 4.95
C VAL A 97 -6.19 -0.92 4.82
N LEU A 98 -4.99 -0.51 5.22
CA LEU A 98 -4.60 0.90 5.27
C LEU A 98 -4.27 1.48 3.89
N LEU A 99 -3.73 0.69 2.97
CA LEU A 99 -3.25 1.18 1.67
C LEU A 99 -4.32 1.99 0.92
N PRO A 100 -5.52 1.49 0.63
CA PRO A 100 -6.53 2.28 -0.09
C PRO A 100 -6.92 3.55 0.66
N ALA A 101 -7.05 3.49 1.99
CA ALA A 101 -7.45 4.63 2.82
C ALA A 101 -6.40 5.76 2.79
N VAL A 102 -5.11 5.40 2.84
CA VAL A 102 -3.98 6.34 2.74
C VAL A 102 -3.90 6.94 1.34
N LEU A 103 -4.07 6.14 0.28
CA LEU A 103 -4.10 6.65 -1.09
C LEU A 103 -5.23 7.67 -1.30
N ARG A 104 -6.42 7.40 -0.77
CA ARG A 104 -7.55 8.34 -0.81
C ARG A 104 -7.27 9.62 -0.03
N GLU A 105 -6.57 9.53 1.11
CA GLU A 105 -6.21 10.70 1.92
C GLU A 105 -5.14 11.59 1.26
N TYR A 106 -4.20 11.01 0.50
CA TYR A 106 -3.29 11.79 -0.33
C TYR A 106 -4.02 12.54 -1.45
N GLY A 107 -5.08 11.94 -2.00
CA GLY A 107 -5.94 12.57 -3.01
C GLY A 107 -5.20 13.02 -4.28
N PRO A 108 -5.46 14.24 -4.76
CA PRO A 108 -4.94 14.69 -6.05
C PRO A 108 -3.42 14.76 -6.17
N CYS A 109 -2.69 14.87 -5.06
CA CYS A 109 -1.24 15.04 -5.12
C CYS A 109 -0.50 13.81 -5.66
N ILE A 110 -1.09 12.61 -5.55
CA ILE A 110 -0.54 11.36 -6.08
C ILE A 110 -1.25 10.87 -7.35
N ALA A 111 -2.34 11.53 -7.77
CA ALA A 111 -3.15 11.07 -8.90
C ALA A 111 -2.35 10.86 -10.20
N PRO A 112 -1.39 11.72 -10.58
CA PRO A 112 -0.56 11.47 -11.76
C PRO A 112 0.25 10.17 -11.68
N LYS A 113 0.81 9.84 -10.51
CA LYS A 113 1.57 8.60 -10.30
C LYS A 113 0.66 7.37 -10.30
N LEU A 114 -0.52 7.46 -9.67
CA LEU A 114 -1.51 6.39 -9.72
C LEU A 114 -2.00 6.13 -11.15
N ALA A 115 -2.15 7.18 -11.98
CA ALA A 115 -2.51 7.03 -13.38
C ALA A 115 -1.46 6.25 -14.18
N VAL A 116 -0.17 6.44 -13.90
CA VAL A 116 0.91 5.64 -14.52
C VAL A 116 0.76 4.16 -14.20
N LEU A 117 0.46 3.82 -12.95
CA LEU A 117 0.23 2.42 -12.53
C LEU A 117 -1.04 1.84 -13.14
N ALA A 118 -2.11 2.64 -13.23
CA ALA A 118 -3.35 2.24 -13.89
C ALA A 118 -3.13 1.94 -15.39
N ASP A 119 -2.32 2.74 -16.07
CA ASP A 119 -1.94 2.50 -17.47
C ASP A 119 -1.10 1.23 -17.61
N ALA A 120 -0.13 1.01 -16.73
CA ALA A 120 0.70 -0.19 -16.75
C ALA A 120 -0.13 -1.48 -16.55
N LEU A 121 -1.21 -1.40 -15.75
CA LEU A 121 -2.15 -2.50 -15.52
C LEU A 121 -3.32 -2.54 -16.52
N SER A 122 -3.36 -1.61 -17.51
CA SER A 122 -4.44 -1.50 -18.49
C SER A 122 -5.84 -1.38 -17.86
N LEU A 123 -5.96 -0.65 -16.75
CA LEU A 123 -7.23 -0.48 -16.02
C LEU A 123 -8.20 0.46 -16.73
N GLY A 124 -7.74 1.19 -17.77
CA GLY A 124 -8.53 2.16 -18.51
C GLY A 124 -8.74 3.47 -17.75
N GLY A 125 -9.64 4.31 -18.29
CA GLY A 125 -9.92 5.68 -17.83
C GLY A 125 -9.36 6.70 -18.81
N ASP A 126 -10.11 7.81 -19.00
CA ASP A 126 -9.78 8.83 -19.99
C ASP A 126 -9.00 10.00 -19.37
N THR A 127 -9.15 10.20 -18.07
CA THR A 127 -8.52 11.29 -17.33
C THR A 127 -7.65 10.79 -16.18
N VAL A 128 -6.69 11.62 -15.75
CA VAL A 128 -5.82 11.29 -14.60
C VAL A 128 -6.61 10.97 -13.34
N PRO A 129 -7.65 11.73 -12.95
CA PRO A 129 -8.47 11.38 -11.79
C PRO A 129 -9.20 10.04 -11.93
N GLU A 130 -9.75 9.73 -13.10
CA GLU A 130 -10.41 8.44 -13.35
C GLU A 130 -9.44 7.27 -13.26
N LYS A 131 -8.25 7.39 -13.86
CA LYS A 131 -7.20 6.37 -13.77
C LYS A 131 -6.76 6.14 -12.31
N ALA A 132 -6.57 7.23 -11.55
CA ALA A 132 -6.21 7.15 -10.15
C ALA A 132 -7.28 6.43 -9.32
N GLU A 133 -8.57 6.75 -9.54
CA GLU A 133 -9.67 6.06 -8.86
C GLU A 133 -9.75 4.58 -9.23
N ARG A 134 -9.55 4.24 -10.51
CA ARG A 134 -9.52 2.84 -10.97
C ARG A 134 -8.38 2.05 -10.34
N MET A 135 -7.21 2.69 -10.15
CA MET A 135 -6.09 2.05 -9.46
C MET A 135 -6.43 1.74 -7.99
N ILE A 136 -7.02 2.68 -7.27
CA ILE A 136 -7.45 2.47 -5.88
C ILE A 136 -8.52 1.38 -5.82
N ALA A 137 -9.53 1.45 -6.69
CA ALA A 137 -10.60 0.44 -6.76
C ALA A 137 -10.06 -0.97 -7.08
N ALA A 138 -9.04 -1.09 -7.93
CA ALA A 138 -8.40 -2.36 -8.23
C ALA A 138 -7.69 -2.96 -7.02
N ILE A 139 -7.03 -2.12 -6.19
CA ILE A 139 -6.41 -2.55 -4.94
C ILE A 139 -7.48 -3.01 -3.94
N GLU A 140 -8.58 -2.27 -3.81
CA GLU A 140 -9.71 -2.63 -2.94
C GLU A 140 -10.31 -3.98 -3.37
N ALA A 141 -10.57 -4.15 -4.67
CA ALA A 141 -11.10 -5.40 -5.22
C ALA A 141 -10.17 -6.59 -4.99
N MET A 142 -8.85 -6.37 -5.15
CA MET A 142 -7.85 -7.42 -4.87
C MET A 142 -7.86 -7.80 -3.39
N ARG A 143 -7.83 -6.83 -2.47
CA ARG A 143 -7.95 -7.08 -1.02
C ARG A 143 -9.20 -7.89 -0.68
N ASP A 144 -10.35 -7.47 -1.21
CA ASP A 144 -11.65 -8.10 -0.94
C ASP A 144 -11.70 -9.53 -1.49
N SER A 145 -11.04 -9.81 -2.62
CA SER A 145 -10.96 -11.15 -3.21
C SER A 145 -10.18 -12.15 -2.34
N PHE A 146 -9.41 -11.68 -1.38
CA PHE A 146 -8.64 -12.49 -0.42
C PHE A 146 -9.32 -12.60 0.96
N ASP A 147 -10.58 -12.20 1.09
CA ASP A 147 -11.31 -12.15 2.35
C ASP A 147 -10.59 -11.32 3.44
N ILE A 148 -9.81 -10.31 3.03
CA ILE A 148 -9.22 -9.34 3.93
C ILE A 148 -10.24 -8.22 4.15
N PRO A 149 -10.66 -7.95 5.42
CA PRO A 149 -11.68 -6.93 5.69
C PRO A 149 -11.21 -5.53 5.29
N SER A 150 -12.16 -4.64 5.02
CA SER A 150 -11.88 -3.23 4.75
C SER A 150 -11.61 -2.40 6.00
N THR A 151 -11.78 -2.98 7.19
CA THR A 151 -11.64 -2.32 8.49
C THR A 151 -10.72 -3.08 9.41
N LEU A 152 -10.14 -2.38 10.39
CA LEU A 152 -9.29 -2.96 11.43
C LEU A 152 -10.14 -3.29 12.67
N PRO A 153 -10.09 -4.54 13.16
CA PRO A 153 -10.86 -4.94 14.33
C PRO A 153 -10.35 -4.22 15.59
N HIS A 154 -11.28 -3.87 16.45
CA HIS A 154 -11.01 -3.31 17.79
C HIS A 154 -10.31 -1.94 17.80
N LEU A 155 -10.13 -1.28 16.66
CA LEU A 155 -9.52 0.04 16.59
C LEU A 155 -10.36 1.06 17.37
N SER A 156 -9.77 1.65 18.43
CA SER A 156 -10.43 2.57 19.34
C SER A 156 -10.06 4.03 19.03
N PRO A 157 -11.03 4.97 18.97
CA PRO A 157 -10.73 6.40 18.86
C PRO A 157 -9.84 6.93 19.99
N ASN A 158 -9.84 6.28 21.17
CA ASN A 158 -8.99 6.67 22.30
C ASN A 158 -7.50 6.51 21.99
N ASP A 159 -7.14 5.64 21.05
CA ASP A 159 -5.75 5.36 20.68
C ASP A 159 -5.24 6.18 19.49
N TYR A 160 -6.12 6.95 18.83
CA TYR A 160 -5.77 7.71 17.63
C TYR A 160 -4.60 8.66 17.85
N THR A 161 -4.56 9.34 18.97
CA THR A 161 -3.47 10.27 19.33
C THR A 161 -2.13 9.53 19.42
N GLU A 162 -2.11 8.37 20.06
CA GLU A 162 -0.88 7.58 20.20
C GLU A 162 -0.44 6.95 18.88
N ILE A 163 -1.38 6.45 18.07
CA ILE A 163 -1.09 5.94 16.72
C ILE A 163 -0.50 7.05 15.86
N ALA A 164 -1.15 8.22 15.83
CA ALA A 164 -0.65 9.36 15.05
C ALA A 164 0.73 9.83 15.50
N ARG A 165 0.94 9.92 16.81
CA ARG A 165 2.25 10.29 17.38
C ARG A 165 3.36 9.33 16.94
N ARG A 166 3.11 8.02 16.96
CA ARG A 166 4.08 6.99 16.52
C ARG A 166 4.33 7.08 15.03
N ALA A 167 3.27 7.08 14.22
CA ALA A 167 3.35 7.12 12.77
C ALA A 167 4.08 8.38 12.26
N LEU A 168 3.74 9.56 12.80
CA LEU A 168 4.38 10.80 12.42
C LEU A 168 5.84 10.87 12.87
N LYS A 169 6.17 10.33 14.05
CA LYS A 169 7.55 10.26 14.54
C LYS A 169 8.42 9.36 13.66
N GLU A 170 7.86 8.28 13.16
CA GLU A 170 8.56 7.34 12.27
C GLU A 170 8.75 7.96 10.88
N ALA A 171 7.66 8.48 10.29
CA ALA A 171 7.68 8.96 8.93
C ALA A 171 8.43 10.28 8.75
N ASN A 172 8.31 11.20 9.71
CA ASN A 172 8.83 12.57 9.56
C ASN A 172 10.10 12.80 10.37
N PRO A 173 11.18 13.34 9.79
CA PRO A 173 11.36 13.70 8.37
C PRO A 173 11.98 12.59 7.51
N THR A 174 11.98 11.33 7.98
CA THR A 174 12.77 10.23 7.40
C THR A 174 12.25 9.79 6.04
N TYR A 175 10.93 9.65 5.90
CA TYR A 175 10.34 9.15 4.66
C TYR A 175 10.08 10.30 3.68
N PRO A 176 10.48 10.16 2.41
CA PRO A 176 10.25 11.20 1.40
C PRO A 176 8.82 11.15 0.85
N VAL A 177 7.85 11.20 1.74
CA VAL A 177 6.43 11.10 1.42
C VAL A 177 5.95 12.19 0.46
N PRO A 178 4.93 11.92 -0.39
CA PRO A 178 4.40 12.88 -1.35
C PRO A 178 3.90 14.19 -0.72
N GLN A 179 3.39 14.11 0.48
CA GLN A 179 2.91 15.25 1.27
C GLN A 179 3.15 14.96 2.75
N ILE A 180 3.73 15.91 3.47
CA ILE A 180 3.88 15.81 4.94
C ILE A 180 2.51 15.98 5.59
N TRP A 181 2.15 15.06 6.47
CA TRP A 181 0.89 15.03 7.19
C TRP A 181 1.03 15.51 8.63
N ASP A 182 -0.09 15.94 9.16
CA ASP A 182 -0.32 16.17 10.59
C ASP A 182 -1.19 15.05 11.21
N SER A 183 -1.55 15.20 12.48
CA SER A 183 -2.36 14.22 13.19
C SER A 183 -3.78 14.10 12.61
N GLU A 184 -4.37 15.18 12.09
CA GLU A 184 -5.72 15.16 11.53
C GLU A 184 -5.81 14.27 10.29
N LYS A 185 -4.79 14.28 9.44
CA LYS A 185 -4.69 13.39 8.29
C LYS A 185 -4.64 11.93 8.73
N ILE A 186 -3.85 11.61 9.74
CA ILE A 186 -3.81 10.25 10.31
C ILE A 186 -5.18 9.87 10.90
N PHE A 187 -5.82 10.78 11.65
CA PHE A 187 -7.16 10.53 12.21
C PHE A 187 -8.20 10.29 11.10
N SER A 188 -8.12 11.02 9.99
CA SER A 188 -9.00 10.80 8.82
C SER A 188 -8.85 9.38 8.28
N VAL A 189 -7.62 8.89 8.11
CA VAL A 189 -7.35 7.50 7.69
C VAL A 189 -7.91 6.50 8.70
N LEU A 190 -7.63 6.69 10.00
CA LEU A 190 -8.10 5.77 11.05
C LEU A 190 -9.62 5.66 11.11
N ARG A 191 -10.36 6.79 10.95
CA ARG A 191 -11.82 6.79 10.89
C ARG A 191 -12.37 5.99 9.70
N ARG A 192 -11.67 5.98 8.55
CA ARG A 192 -12.08 5.20 7.37
C ARG A 192 -11.93 3.70 7.55
N VAL A 193 -10.95 3.28 8.36
CA VAL A 193 -10.64 1.87 8.58
C VAL A 193 -11.13 1.34 9.93
N GLN A 194 -11.84 2.14 10.69
CA GLN A 194 -12.47 1.73 11.95
C GLN A 194 -13.70 0.86 11.64
N SER A 195 -13.85 -0.27 12.36
CA SER A 195 -15.02 -1.17 12.30
C SER A 195 -16.18 -0.64 13.12
#